data_90f85ef5b471fc4f889ebe8828e67709
#
_entry.id   90f85ef5b471fc4f889ebe8828e67709
#
_cell.length_a   1.000
_cell.length_b   1.000
_cell.length_c   1.000
_cell.angle_alpha   90.00
_cell.angle_beta   90.00
_cell.angle_gamma   90.00
#
_symmetry.space_group_name_H-M   'P 1'
#
loop_
_entity.id
_entity.type
_entity.pdbx_description
1 polymer ?
#
loop_
_entity_poly.entity_id
_entity_poly.type
_entity_poly.pdbx_seq_one_letter_code
_entity_poly.pdbx_strand_id
1 'polypeptide(L)'
;MQQRRLGKNGPMVSVVGLGAGSTTTDFGERDDEVQIATMHRALDLGVTLFDTANRYMGGRHERLVGRALKGRRDEVVVATKFGNFDLLDGTKGYNGRPDYVPQACDESLKQLGVDVIDLYYLHRIDPSVPIEETVGAMSRLVEAGKVRWLGLSEAGPKSLARACKIHPITALQSEYSLWARDVEDEVLPACRELGIGFVPYAPLGRGLLTGNVRSLEDIAPHDFRRRQPRFQPGNMEKNLELLKPIEAIAKTRGVTTAQVSLAWLLAQGDDIFPIPGTKQAKYLEQNVAAAGITLDKAELDLLAETFKPGARAGDRYNPGYFVTLGV
;
A
#
# COMPACT_ATOMS: atom_id res chain seq x y z
N MET A 1 18.23 -3.65 7.90
CA MET A 1 16.97 -2.88 7.92
C MET A 1 16.37 -2.93 9.31
N GLN A 2 15.85 -1.79 9.84
CA GLN A 2 15.09 -1.75 11.09
C GLN A 2 13.81 -2.57 10.94
N GLN A 3 13.42 -3.28 11.97
CA GLN A 3 12.17 -4.04 12.03
C GLN A 3 11.31 -3.56 13.19
N ARG A 4 9.99 -3.60 13.01
CA ARG A 4 8.98 -3.30 14.02
C ARG A 4 7.86 -4.34 13.96
N ARG A 5 7.09 -4.47 15.04
CA ARG A 5 5.93 -5.36 15.07
C ARG A 5 4.76 -4.73 14.34
N LEU A 6 4.21 -5.43 13.36
CA LEU A 6 3.03 -4.99 12.61
C LEU A 6 1.75 -5.23 13.42
N GLY A 7 1.22 -4.17 14.04
CA GLY A 7 0.12 -4.30 14.99
C GLY A 7 0.49 -5.08 16.25
N LYS A 8 -0.41 -5.14 17.24
CA LYS A 8 -0.11 -5.74 18.56
C LYS A 8 0.19 -7.24 18.50
N ASN A 9 -0.41 -7.98 17.56
CA ASN A 9 -0.35 -9.44 17.47
C ASN A 9 0.33 -9.95 16.18
N GLY A 10 0.87 -9.05 15.36
CA GLY A 10 1.43 -9.40 14.07
C GLY A 10 2.90 -9.77 14.09
N PRO A 11 3.47 -10.02 12.91
CA PRO A 11 4.88 -10.38 12.74
C PRO A 11 5.81 -9.18 12.94
N MET A 12 7.08 -9.48 13.15
CA MET A 12 8.16 -8.50 12.96
C MET A 12 8.38 -8.31 11.46
N VAL A 13 8.34 -7.07 11.00
CA VAL A 13 8.58 -6.74 9.59
C VAL A 13 9.49 -5.52 9.45
N SER A 14 10.14 -5.38 8.30
CA SER A 14 10.91 -4.19 7.97
C SER A 14 10.01 -2.95 7.98
N VAL A 15 10.52 -1.83 8.49
CA VAL A 15 9.77 -0.56 8.59
C VAL A 15 9.37 0.02 7.22
N VAL A 16 10.05 -0.38 6.15
CA VAL A 16 9.67 -0.14 4.76
C VAL A 16 9.45 -1.48 4.08
N GLY A 17 8.27 -1.71 3.52
CA GLY A 17 7.94 -2.88 2.73
C GLY A 17 8.09 -2.63 1.23
N LEU A 18 7.76 -3.64 0.42
CA LEU A 18 7.71 -3.55 -1.04
C LEU A 18 6.28 -3.73 -1.55
N GLY A 19 5.70 -2.66 -2.10
CA GLY A 19 4.41 -2.69 -2.78
C GLY A 19 4.57 -3.14 -4.22
N ALA A 20 4.18 -4.35 -4.52
CA ALA A 20 4.36 -4.93 -5.83
C ALA A 20 3.31 -4.45 -6.86
N GLY A 21 2.22 -3.81 -6.43
CA GLY A 21 1.17 -3.30 -7.33
C GLY A 21 1.65 -2.28 -8.38
N SER A 22 2.71 -1.53 -8.10
CA SER A 22 3.31 -0.59 -9.06
C SER A 22 4.06 -1.28 -10.21
N THR A 23 4.26 -2.57 -10.12
CA THR A 23 4.93 -3.38 -11.15
C THR A 23 3.95 -3.93 -12.19
N THR A 24 2.67 -3.60 -12.09
CA THR A 24 1.65 -3.92 -13.10
C THR A 24 1.79 -3.04 -14.34
N THR A 25 1.11 -3.42 -15.42
CA THR A 25 1.05 -2.61 -16.65
C THR A 25 0.33 -1.28 -16.48
N ASP A 26 -0.42 -1.10 -15.37
CA ASP A 26 -1.08 0.16 -15.03
C ASP A 26 -0.10 1.34 -14.89
N PHE A 27 1.19 1.05 -14.65
CA PHE A 27 2.27 2.02 -14.51
C PHE A 27 3.33 1.92 -15.64
N GLY A 28 2.91 1.62 -16.86
CA GLY A 28 3.78 1.54 -18.04
C GLY A 28 4.39 0.16 -18.25
N GLU A 29 5.46 0.10 -19.07
CA GLU A 29 6.09 -1.17 -19.47
C GLU A 29 6.64 -1.99 -18.31
N ARG A 30 6.73 -3.28 -18.54
CA ARG A 30 7.09 -4.27 -17.52
C ARG A 30 8.05 -5.31 -18.10
N ASP A 31 9.00 -5.72 -17.26
CA ASP A 31 9.90 -6.84 -17.48
C ASP A 31 9.89 -7.72 -16.21
N ASP A 32 9.50 -8.99 -16.35
CA ASP A 32 9.35 -9.92 -15.24
C ASP A 32 10.70 -10.24 -14.57
N GLU A 33 11.77 -10.38 -15.35
CA GLU A 33 13.09 -10.72 -14.81
C GLU A 33 13.71 -9.54 -14.05
N VAL A 34 13.52 -8.32 -14.56
CA VAL A 34 13.93 -7.09 -13.86
C VAL A 34 13.16 -6.97 -12.53
N GLN A 35 11.87 -7.32 -12.52
CA GLN A 35 11.07 -7.29 -11.29
C GLN A 35 11.51 -8.34 -10.28
N ILE A 36 11.80 -9.58 -10.72
CA ILE A 36 12.34 -10.63 -9.86
C ILE A 36 13.68 -10.19 -9.28
N ALA A 37 14.59 -9.67 -10.09
CA ALA A 37 15.86 -9.13 -9.63
C ALA A 37 15.69 -8.01 -8.59
N THR A 38 14.70 -7.12 -8.79
CA THR A 38 14.35 -6.07 -7.84
C THR A 38 13.81 -6.65 -6.53
N MET A 39 12.98 -7.71 -6.56
CA MET A 39 12.51 -8.40 -5.37
C MET A 39 13.66 -9.11 -4.62
N HIS A 40 14.56 -9.78 -5.34
CA HIS A 40 15.77 -10.36 -4.73
C HIS A 40 16.62 -9.28 -4.06
N ARG A 41 16.82 -8.15 -4.73
CA ARG A 41 17.54 -7.02 -4.14
C ARG A 41 16.86 -6.49 -2.87
N ALA A 42 15.52 -6.48 -2.83
CA ALA A 42 14.77 -6.10 -1.62
C ALA A 42 15.07 -7.04 -0.45
N LEU A 43 15.07 -8.36 -0.70
CA LEU A 43 15.46 -9.36 0.31
C LEU A 43 16.89 -9.12 0.82
N ASP A 44 17.85 -8.89 -0.09
CA ASP A 44 19.27 -8.64 0.26
C ASP A 44 19.45 -7.36 1.09
N LEU A 45 18.55 -6.38 0.94
CA LEU A 45 18.49 -5.15 1.75
C LEU A 45 17.74 -5.34 3.08
N GLY A 46 17.18 -6.52 3.33
CA GLY A 46 16.44 -6.86 4.54
C GLY A 46 15.00 -6.34 4.55
N VAL A 47 14.39 -6.14 3.39
CA VAL A 47 12.95 -5.91 3.28
C VAL A 47 12.22 -7.22 3.49
N THR A 48 11.32 -7.27 4.48
CA THR A 48 10.63 -8.50 4.87
C THR A 48 9.11 -8.44 4.70
N LEU A 49 8.52 -7.31 4.28
CA LEU A 49 7.11 -7.18 3.96
C LEU A 49 6.92 -7.01 2.45
N PHE A 50 6.33 -8.01 1.80
CA PHE A 50 6.01 -8.02 0.37
C PHE A 50 4.50 -8.01 0.17
N ASP A 51 3.99 -7.01 -0.54
CA ASP A 51 2.56 -6.80 -0.73
C ASP A 51 2.14 -6.96 -2.19
N THR A 52 1.18 -7.84 -2.45
CA THR A 52 0.55 -8.07 -3.76
C THR A 52 -0.98 -8.11 -3.65
N ALA A 53 -1.68 -8.56 -4.68
CA ALA A 53 -3.12 -8.81 -4.69
C ALA A 53 -3.52 -9.75 -5.84
N ASN A 54 -4.58 -10.53 -5.65
CA ASN A 54 -5.11 -11.47 -6.64
C ASN A 54 -5.58 -10.77 -7.94
N ARG A 55 -6.11 -9.55 -7.83
CA ARG A 55 -6.55 -8.77 -9.00
C ARG A 55 -5.40 -8.27 -9.87
N TYR A 56 -4.19 -8.16 -9.34
CA TYR A 56 -3.07 -7.61 -10.10
C TYR A 56 -2.74 -8.53 -11.28
N MET A 57 -3.09 -8.03 -12.48
CA MET A 57 -2.93 -8.76 -13.74
C MET A 57 -3.59 -10.14 -13.75
N GLY A 58 -4.76 -10.29 -13.11
CA GLY A 58 -5.49 -11.55 -13.04
C GLY A 58 -4.67 -12.67 -12.36
N GLY A 59 -4.02 -12.39 -11.25
CA GLY A 59 -3.20 -13.34 -10.48
C GLY A 59 -1.77 -13.57 -11.02
N ARG A 60 -1.43 -13.05 -12.21
CA ARG A 60 -0.06 -13.19 -12.75
C ARG A 60 0.99 -12.55 -11.85
N HIS A 61 0.62 -11.50 -11.12
CA HIS A 61 1.54 -10.85 -10.21
C HIS A 61 1.84 -11.70 -8.97
N GLU A 62 0.86 -12.43 -8.44
CA GLU A 62 1.09 -13.41 -7.36
C GLU A 62 2.06 -14.50 -7.83
N ARG A 63 1.90 -15.04 -9.07
CA ARG A 63 2.88 -15.99 -9.64
C ARG A 63 4.28 -15.42 -9.74
N LEU A 64 4.41 -14.14 -10.09
CA LEU A 64 5.72 -13.48 -10.17
C LEU A 64 6.38 -13.39 -8.79
N VAL A 65 5.61 -13.00 -7.77
CA VAL A 65 6.07 -12.96 -6.38
C VAL A 65 6.48 -14.37 -5.93
N GLY A 66 5.65 -15.39 -6.21
CA GLY A 66 5.97 -16.79 -5.88
C GLY A 66 7.28 -17.27 -6.53
N ARG A 67 7.50 -16.93 -7.81
CA ARG A 67 8.78 -17.21 -8.51
C ARG A 67 9.96 -16.55 -7.83
N ALA A 68 9.84 -15.27 -7.48
CA ALA A 68 10.90 -14.51 -6.81
C ALA A 68 11.24 -15.05 -5.41
N LEU A 69 10.24 -15.61 -4.71
CA LEU A 69 10.41 -16.14 -3.35
C LEU A 69 10.80 -17.62 -3.29
N LYS A 70 10.94 -18.28 -4.43
CA LYS A 70 11.35 -19.70 -4.46
C LYS A 70 12.71 -19.90 -3.79
N GLY A 71 12.73 -20.70 -2.72
CA GLY A 71 13.93 -20.94 -1.89
C GLY A 71 14.24 -19.86 -0.86
N ARG A 72 13.43 -18.77 -0.80
CA ARG A 72 13.60 -17.64 0.14
C ARG A 72 12.29 -17.27 0.86
N ARG A 73 11.28 -18.16 0.82
CA ARG A 73 9.91 -17.91 1.34
C ARG A 73 9.90 -17.54 2.83
N ASP A 74 10.76 -18.13 3.61
CA ASP A 74 10.81 -17.93 5.08
C ASP A 74 11.46 -16.60 5.49
N GLU A 75 12.06 -15.87 4.53
CA GLU A 75 12.67 -14.58 4.80
C GLU A 75 11.64 -13.42 4.82
N VAL A 76 10.39 -13.68 4.40
CA VAL A 76 9.38 -12.62 4.18
C VAL A 76 8.02 -12.92 4.79
N VAL A 77 7.31 -11.87 5.10
CA VAL A 77 5.86 -11.83 5.30
C VAL A 77 5.22 -11.46 3.96
N VAL A 78 4.53 -12.42 3.35
CA VAL A 78 3.80 -12.22 2.10
C VAL A 78 2.38 -11.77 2.42
N ALA A 79 2.03 -10.59 1.94
CA ALA A 79 0.69 -10.04 2.00
C ALA A 79 0.02 -10.12 0.63
N THR A 80 -1.20 -10.65 0.57
CA THR A 80 -2.05 -10.58 -0.63
C THR A 80 -3.48 -10.22 -0.27
N LYS A 81 -4.32 -9.95 -1.29
CA LYS A 81 -5.65 -9.37 -1.11
C LYS A 81 -6.66 -10.00 -2.06
N PHE A 82 -7.93 -10.04 -1.62
CA PHE A 82 -9.07 -10.51 -2.41
C PHE A 82 -10.26 -9.56 -2.34
N GLY A 83 -11.31 -9.85 -3.10
CA GLY A 83 -12.60 -9.16 -2.98
C GLY A 83 -12.73 -7.86 -3.77
N ASN A 84 -11.78 -7.56 -4.67
CA ASN A 84 -11.86 -6.43 -5.58
C ASN A 84 -11.44 -6.89 -6.99
N PHE A 85 -12.26 -6.64 -7.99
CA PHE A 85 -12.02 -7.04 -9.38
C PHE A 85 -12.55 -6.00 -10.37
N ASP A 86 -12.10 -6.09 -11.62
CA ASP A 86 -12.55 -5.21 -12.68
C ASP A 86 -13.72 -5.88 -13.43
N LEU A 87 -14.82 -5.15 -13.60
CA LEU A 87 -15.95 -5.57 -14.43
C LEU A 87 -15.68 -5.28 -15.91
N LEU A 88 -16.42 -5.94 -16.81
CA LEU A 88 -16.23 -5.82 -18.26
C LEU A 88 -16.47 -4.38 -18.77
N ASP A 89 -17.30 -3.61 -18.09
CA ASP A 89 -17.57 -2.20 -18.38
C ASP A 89 -16.52 -1.23 -17.81
N GLY A 90 -15.47 -1.77 -17.18
CA GLY A 90 -14.38 -0.99 -16.56
C GLY A 90 -14.69 -0.46 -15.16
N THR A 91 -15.89 -0.72 -14.63
CA THR A 91 -16.22 -0.41 -13.24
C THR A 91 -15.60 -1.43 -12.28
N LYS A 92 -15.67 -1.17 -10.97
CA LYS A 92 -15.15 -2.08 -9.93
C LYS A 92 -16.24 -2.94 -9.35
N GLY A 93 -15.95 -4.24 -9.26
CA GLY A 93 -16.77 -5.18 -8.52
C GLY A 93 -16.14 -5.49 -7.16
N TYR A 94 -17.00 -5.82 -6.20
CA TYR A 94 -16.60 -6.20 -4.85
C TYR A 94 -17.23 -7.55 -4.51
N ASN A 95 -16.51 -8.41 -3.81
CA ASN A 95 -17.03 -9.69 -3.37
C ASN A 95 -16.43 -10.09 -2.03
N GLY A 96 -17.17 -9.77 -0.96
CA GLY A 96 -16.86 -10.16 0.42
C GLY A 96 -17.64 -11.39 0.89
N ARG A 97 -18.37 -12.09 0.01
CA ARG A 97 -19.25 -13.20 0.36
C ARG A 97 -18.52 -14.34 1.04
N PRO A 98 -19.09 -14.90 2.13
CA PRO A 98 -18.45 -16.00 2.89
C PRO A 98 -18.13 -17.26 2.07
N ASP A 99 -18.89 -17.54 1.01
CA ASP A 99 -18.66 -18.67 0.12
C ASP A 99 -17.52 -18.42 -0.90
N TYR A 100 -17.24 -17.15 -1.21
CA TYR A 100 -16.16 -16.75 -2.11
C TYR A 100 -14.78 -16.68 -1.42
N VAL A 101 -14.75 -16.28 -0.14
CA VAL A 101 -13.50 -16.06 0.63
C VAL A 101 -12.54 -17.27 0.56
N PRO A 102 -12.98 -18.54 0.82
CA PRO A 102 -12.08 -19.69 0.73
C PRO A 102 -11.61 -19.97 -0.70
N GLN A 103 -12.45 -19.77 -1.70
CA GLN A 103 -12.09 -19.97 -3.11
C GLN A 103 -11.00 -18.99 -3.55
N ALA A 104 -11.13 -17.71 -3.18
CA ALA A 104 -10.13 -16.69 -3.47
C ALA A 104 -8.80 -16.96 -2.75
N CYS A 105 -8.85 -17.47 -1.52
CA CYS A 105 -7.66 -17.85 -0.77
C CYS A 105 -6.92 -19.03 -1.43
N ASP A 106 -7.65 -20.07 -1.80
CA ASP A 106 -7.07 -21.26 -2.44
C ASP A 106 -6.43 -20.91 -3.79
N GLU A 107 -7.05 -20.01 -4.56
CA GLU A 107 -6.45 -19.53 -5.80
C GLU A 107 -5.19 -18.70 -5.53
N SER A 108 -5.18 -17.81 -4.53
CA SER A 108 -3.99 -17.05 -4.16
C SER A 108 -2.84 -17.95 -3.68
N LEU A 109 -3.11 -18.97 -2.85
CA LEU A 109 -2.13 -19.96 -2.43
C LEU A 109 -1.48 -20.64 -3.64
N LYS A 110 -2.32 -21.09 -4.59
CA LYS A 110 -1.89 -21.72 -5.84
C LYS A 110 -1.05 -20.77 -6.70
N GLN A 111 -1.48 -19.51 -6.87
CA GLN A 111 -0.77 -18.53 -7.69
C GLN A 111 0.59 -18.17 -7.08
N LEU A 112 0.65 -18.00 -5.76
CA LEU A 112 1.89 -17.74 -5.02
C LEU A 112 2.79 -18.98 -4.94
N GLY A 113 2.24 -20.18 -5.10
CA GLY A 113 2.97 -21.45 -4.93
C GLY A 113 3.44 -21.66 -3.48
N VAL A 114 2.58 -21.32 -2.52
CA VAL A 114 2.84 -21.43 -1.08
C VAL A 114 1.71 -22.17 -0.37
N ASP A 115 2.00 -22.79 0.76
CA ASP A 115 1.00 -23.49 1.58
C ASP A 115 0.27 -22.55 2.54
N VAL A 116 0.89 -21.41 2.89
CA VAL A 116 0.36 -20.45 3.85
C VAL A 116 0.60 -19.01 3.37
N ILE A 117 -0.45 -18.19 3.41
CA ILE A 117 -0.37 -16.74 3.25
C ILE A 117 -0.13 -16.12 4.63
N ASP A 118 0.86 -15.25 4.77
CA ASP A 118 1.12 -14.63 6.07
C ASP A 118 0.07 -13.58 6.42
N LEU A 119 -0.22 -12.64 5.52
CA LEU A 119 -1.19 -11.57 5.77
C LEU A 119 -2.21 -11.50 4.64
N TYR A 120 -3.47 -11.76 4.94
CA TYR A 120 -4.55 -11.82 3.97
C TYR A 120 -5.52 -10.66 4.17
N TYR A 121 -5.65 -9.80 3.15
CA TYR A 121 -6.49 -8.62 3.21
C TYR A 121 -7.82 -8.81 2.47
N LEU A 122 -8.90 -8.30 3.06
CA LEU A 122 -10.04 -7.85 2.25
C LEU A 122 -9.65 -6.54 1.55
N HIS A 123 -9.54 -6.57 0.23
CA HIS A 123 -9.01 -5.45 -0.57
C HIS A 123 -9.93 -4.22 -0.58
N ARG A 124 -11.25 -4.46 -0.58
CA ARG A 124 -12.31 -3.45 -0.39
C ARG A 124 -13.48 -4.12 0.29
N ILE A 125 -14.15 -3.39 1.15
CA ILE A 125 -15.38 -3.86 1.78
C ILE A 125 -16.45 -3.97 0.69
N ASP A 126 -17.13 -5.12 0.66
CA ASP A 126 -18.31 -5.32 -0.16
C ASP A 126 -19.52 -4.68 0.55
N PRO A 127 -20.13 -3.61 0.00
CA PRO A 127 -21.23 -2.93 0.68
C PRO A 127 -22.51 -3.79 0.77
N SER A 128 -22.58 -4.89 0.05
CA SER A 128 -23.73 -5.82 0.08
C SER A 128 -23.59 -6.92 1.14
N VAL A 129 -22.42 -7.04 1.80
CA VAL A 129 -22.13 -8.09 2.77
C VAL A 129 -21.71 -7.46 4.10
N PRO A 130 -22.35 -7.82 5.24
CA PRO A 130 -21.88 -7.39 6.54
C PRO A 130 -20.42 -7.78 6.78
N ILE A 131 -19.61 -6.84 7.27
CA ILE A 131 -18.16 -7.08 7.46
C ILE A 131 -17.90 -8.28 8.40
N GLU A 132 -18.80 -8.52 9.35
CA GLU A 132 -18.73 -9.66 10.26
C GLU A 132 -18.78 -11.00 9.54
N GLU A 133 -19.59 -11.12 8.51
CA GLU A 133 -19.70 -12.35 7.71
C GLU A 133 -18.43 -12.61 6.91
N THR A 134 -17.90 -11.56 6.28
CA THR A 134 -16.62 -11.66 5.53
C THR A 134 -15.47 -12.02 6.47
N VAL A 135 -15.33 -11.30 7.60
CA VAL A 135 -14.25 -11.55 8.57
C VAL A 135 -14.42 -12.91 9.25
N GLY A 136 -15.67 -13.34 9.51
CA GLY A 136 -15.96 -14.70 9.99
C GLY A 136 -15.54 -15.79 9.01
N ALA A 137 -15.65 -15.57 7.70
CA ALA A 137 -15.11 -16.48 6.70
C ALA A 137 -13.58 -16.46 6.66
N MET A 138 -12.97 -15.26 6.78
CA MET A 138 -11.51 -15.12 6.85
C MET A 138 -10.92 -15.77 8.11
N SER A 139 -11.59 -15.70 9.28
CA SER A 139 -11.12 -16.33 10.51
C SER A 139 -11.03 -17.85 10.39
N ARG A 140 -11.97 -18.48 9.68
CA ARG A 140 -11.90 -19.92 9.38
C ARG A 140 -10.69 -20.32 8.54
N LEU A 141 -10.14 -19.41 7.72
CA LEU A 141 -8.87 -19.66 7.00
C LEU A 141 -7.67 -19.66 7.95
N VAL A 142 -7.72 -18.86 9.00
CA VAL A 142 -6.70 -18.86 10.07
C VAL A 142 -6.79 -20.17 10.86
N GLU A 143 -7.99 -20.58 11.26
CA GLU A 143 -8.25 -21.86 11.95
C GLU A 143 -7.78 -23.06 11.11
N ALA A 144 -7.96 -22.99 9.79
CA ALA A 144 -7.51 -24.02 8.85
C ALA A 144 -6.00 -23.98 8.56
N GLY A 145 -5.26 -23.03 9.12
CA GLY A 145 -3.81 -22.86 8.90
C GLY A 145 -3.41 -22.35 7.52
N LYS A 146 -4.37 -21.91 6.69
CA LYS A 146 -4.12 -21.33 5.35
C LYS A 146 -3.62 -19.90 5.39
N VAL A 147 -3.95 -19.16 6.44
CA VAL A 147 -3.62 -17.75 6.65
C VAL A 147 -3.11 -17.56 8.08
N ARG A 148 -2.10 -16.72 8.28
CA ARG A 148 -1.58 -16.42 9.63
C ARG A 148 -2.23 -15.20 10.26
N TRP A 149 -2.36 -14.12 9.50
CA TRP A 149 -2.90 -12.84 9.99
C TRP A 149 -3.89 -12.24 9.01
N LEU A 150 -4.88 -11.54 9.56
CA LEU A 150 -5.92 -10.86 8.79
C LEU A 150 -5.67 -9.35 8.71
N GLY A 151 -6.01 -8.77 7.56
CA GLY A 151 -6.00 -7.33 7.34
C GLY A 151 -7.22 -6.84 6.59
N LEU A 152 -7.45 -5.54 6.67
CA LEU A 152 -8.46 -4.83 5.88
C LEU A 152 -7.79 -3.72 5.05
N SER A 153 -8.43 -3.32 3.97
CA SER A 153 -7.96 -2.17 3.17
C SER A 153 -9.09 -1.16 2.99
N GLU A 154 -8.77 0.12 3.21
CA GLU A 154 -9.69 1.26 3.12
C GLU A 154 -10.94 1.15 4.02
N ALA A 155 -10.87 0.40 5.10
CA ALA A 155 -11.93 0.30 6.09
C ALA A 155 -11.97 1.53 7.01
N GLY A 156 -13.16 2.05 7.28
CA GLY A 156 -13.38 3.12 8.24
C GLY A 156 -13.41 2.62 9.69
N PRO A 157 -13.37 3.56 10.67
CA PRO A 157 -13.30 3.22 12.09
C PRO A 157 -14.41 2.29 12.57
N LYS A 158 -15.64 2.50 12.09
CA LYS A 158 -16.80 1.68 12.47
C LYS A 158 -16.67 0.23 12.01
N SER A 159 -16.24 0.04 10.77
CA SER A 159 -16.03 -1.29 10.19
C SER A 159 -14.85 -2.01 10.85
N LEU A 160 -13.76 -1.28 11.16
CA LEU A 160 -12.63 -1.82 11.92
C LEU A 160 -13.06 -2.33 13.29
N ALA A 161 -13.84 -1.52 14.05
CA ALA A 161 -14.32 -1.91 15.36
C ALA A 161 -15.24 -3.14 15.32
N ARG A 162 -16.11 -3.24 14.28
CA ARG A 162 -16.99 -4.40 14.06
C ARG A 162 -16.19 -5.65 13.69
N ALA A 163 -15.24 -5.51 12.77
CA ALA A 163 -14.35 -6.60 12.33
C ALA A 163 -13.54 -7.17 13.49
N CYS A 164 -12.96 -6.32 14.34
CA CYS A 164 -12.15 -6.72 15.49
C CYS A 164 -12.94 -7.47 16.56
N LYS A 165 -14.27 -7.37 16.60
CA LYS A 165 -15.11 -8.19 17.49
C LYS A 165 -15.21 -9.65 17.03
N ILE A 166 -15.00 -9.91 15.74
CA ILE A 166 -15.08 -11.25 15.17
C ILE A 166 -13.71 -11.94 15.21
N HIS A 167 -12.65 -11.24 14.76
CA HIS A 167 -11.29 -11.75 14.77
C HIS A 167 -10.30 -10.57 14.85
N PRO A 168 -9.14 -10.72 15.50
CA PRO A 168 -8.11 -9.70 15.51
C PRO A 168 -7.69 -9.29 14.08
N ILE A 169 -7.73 -7.99 13.80
CA ILE A 169 -7.20 -7.41 12.56
C ILE A 169 -5.80 -6.90 12.85
N THR A 170 -4.83 -7.43 12.12
CA THR A 170 -3.41 -7.13 12.32
C THR A 170 -2.98 -5.84 11.65
N ALA A 171 -3.50 -5.59 10.44
CA ALA A 171 -3.12 -4.42 9.66
C ALA A 171 -4.29 -3.79 8.92
N LEU A 172 -4.27 -2.47 8.81
CA LEU A 172 -5.10 -1.71 7.87
C LEU A 172 -4.19 -1.14 6.79
N GLN A 173 -4.56 -1.36 5.52
CA GLN A 173 -3.87 -0.77 4.39
C GLN A 173 -4.72 0.34 3.76
N SER A 174 -4.25 1.60 3.80
CA SER A 174 -4.93 2.75 3.18
C SER A 174 -3.94 3.70 2.52
N GLU A 175 -4.42 4.53 1.59
CA GLU A 175 -3.58 5.55 0.98
C GLU A 175 -3.15 6.58 2.03
N TYR A 176 -1.84 6.72 2.23
CA TYR A 176 -1.28 7.73 3.11
C TYR A 176 0.04 8.26 2.57
N SER A 177 0.16 9.56 2.49
CA SER A 177 1.34 10.28 2.03
C SER A 177 1.19 11.75 2.39
N LEU A 178 2.20 12.57 2.14
CA LEU A 178 2.07 14.03 2.22
C LEU A 178 0.86 14.56 1.43
N TRP A 179 0.48 13.91 0.32
CA TRP A 179 -0.69 14.30 -0.49
C TRP A 179 -2.03 13.68 -0.09
N ALA A 180 -2.03 12.66 0.77
CA ALA A 180 -3.25 11.96 1.17
C ALA A 180 -3.23 11.78 2.67
N ARG A 181 -3.73 12.78 3.39
CA ARG A 181 -3.72 12.85 4.86
C ARG A 181 -5.09 12.59 5.48
N ASP A 182 -6.07 12.18 4.68
CA ASP A 182 -7.46 11.97 5.11
C ASP A 182 -7.63 10.94 6.24
N VAL A 183 -6.64 10.07 6.43
CA VAL A 183 -6.65 9.03 7.48
C VAL A 183 -6.28 9.55 8.88
N GLU A 184 -5.73 10.76 8.98
CA GLU A 184 -5.18 11.28 10.24
C GLU A 184 -6.27 11.61 11.28
N ASP A 185 -7.44 12.07 10.83
CA ASP A 185 -8.49 12.56 11.73
C ASP A 185 -9.19 11.44 12.51
N GLU A 186 -9.50 10.31 11.85
CA GLU A 186 -10.31 9.26 12.48
C GLU A 186 -9.67 7.86 12.35
N VAL A 187 -9.10 7.54 11.19
CA VAL A 187 -8.68 6.16 10.87
C VAL A 187 -7.41 5.78 11.63
N LEU A 188 -6.38 6.63 11.64
CA LEU A 188 -5.15 6.38 12.39
C LEU A 188 -5.39 6.30 13.90
N PRO A 189 -6.14 7.22 14.53
CA PRO A 189 -6.53 7.08 15.94
C PRO A 189 -7.23 5.76 16.24
N ALA A 190 -8.20 5.33 15.40
CA ALA A 190 -8.90 4.06 15.57
C ALA A 190 -7.95 2.85 15.45
N CYS A 191 -7.01 2.87 14.50
CA CYS A 191 -5.99 1.82 14.38
C CYS A 191 -5.14 1.71 15.65
N ARG A 192 -4.71 2.84 16.22
CA ARG A 192 -3.91 2.91 17.44
C ARG A 192 -4.67 2.36 18.65
N GLU A 193 -5.93 2.76 18.80
CA GLU A 193 -6.81 2.25 19.87
C GLU A 193 -6.99 0.73 19.80
N LEU A 194 -7.18 0.20 18.58
CA LEU A 194 -7.38 -1.24 18.36
C LEU A 194 -6.05 -2.03 18.31
N GLY A 195 -4.90 -1.37 18.28
CA GLY A 195 -3.58 -2.00 18.16
C GLY A 195 -3.32 -2.61 16.78
N ILE A 196 -3.84 -1.96 15.73
CA ILE A 196 -3.71 -2.34 14.32
C ILE A 196 -2.53 -1.60 13.70
N GLY A 197 -1.62 -2.30 13.00
CA GLY A 197 -0.55 -1.69 12.23
C GLY A 197 -1.10 -1.00 10.97
N PHE A 198 -0.54 0.15 10.63
CA PHE A 198 -1.01 0.90 9.47
C PHE A 198 -0.03 0.78 8.30
N VAL A 199 -0.53 0.39 7.13
CA VAL A 199 0.28 0.13 5.92
C VAL A 199 -0.07 1.14 4.83
N PRO A 200 0.69 2.26 4.72
CA PRO A 200 0.51 3.24 3.66
C PRO A 200 0.77 2.66 2.27
N TYR A 201 -0.24 2.58 1.41
CA TYR A 201 0.00 2.37 -0.01
C TYR A 201 0.07 3.72 -0.75
N ALA A 202 0.68 3.73 -1.96
CA ALA A 202 1.00 4.94 -2.72
C ALA A 202 1.70 6.04 -1.89
N PRO A 203 2.68 5.69 -1.03
CA PRO A 203 3.31 6.61 -0.09
C PRO A 203 4.08 7.75 -0.77
N LEU A 204 4.36 7.61 -2.07
CA LEU A 204 5.01 8.62 -2.92
C LEU A 204 4.04 9.34 -3.86
N GLY A 205 2.73 9.37 -3.53
CA GLY A 205 1.72 10.06 -4.34
C GLY A 205 1.68 9.56 -5.78
N ARG A 206 1.86 8.25 -5.99
CA ARG A 206 1.93 7.61 -7.32
C ARG A 206 3.03 8.18 -8.22
N GLY A 207 4.12 8.63 -7.62
CA GLY A 207 5.29 9.16 -8.31
C GLY A 207 5.38 10.68 -8.35
N LEU A 208 4.33 11.43 -8.06
CA LEU A 208 4.39 12.89 -8.00
C LEU A 208 5.41 13.38 -6.95
N LEU A 209 5.41 12.81 -5.74
CA LEU A 209 6.33 13.19 -4.65
C LEU A 209 7.80 12.81 -4.91
N THR A 210 8.09 12.08 -5.99
CA THR A 210 9.46 11.77 -6.39
C THR A 210 10.14 12.90 -7.15
N GLY A 211 9.37 13.89 -7.65
CA GLY A 211 9.85 14.92 -8.55
C GLY A 211 10.17 14.45 -9.97
N ASN A 212 9.99 13.16 -10.29
CA ASN A 212 10.26 12.60 -11.62
C ASN A 212 9.06 12.69 -12.58
N VAL A 213 7.87 13.00 -12.06
CA VAL A 213 6.64 13.19 -12.86
C VAL A 213 6.28 14.66 -12.75
N ARG A 214 6.54 15.42 -13.82
CA ARG A 214 6.31 16.89 -13.87
C ARG A 214 5.29 17.31 -14.90
N SER A 215 4.96 16.41 -15.83
CA SER A 215 3.96 16.64 -16.87
C SER A 215 3.29 15.32 -17.24
N LEU A 216 2.21 15.39 -18.04
CA LEU A 216 1.61 14.18 -18.60
C LEU A 216 2.52 13.46 -19.59
N GLU A 217 3.51 14.15 -20.19
CA GLU A 217 4.48 13.53 -21.07
C GLU A 217 5.42 12.56 -20.35
N ASP A 218 5.64 12.76 -19.05
CA ASP A 218 6.43 11.85 -18.21
C ASP A 218 5.67 10.55 -17.86
N ILE A 219 4.40 10.46 -18.27
CA ILE A 219 3.51 9.34 -17.96
C ILE A 219 3.14 8.62 -19.24
N ALA A 220 3.37 7.30 -19.30
CA ALA A 220 3.07 6.48 -20.48
C ALA A 220 1.60 6.65 -20.94
N PRO A 221 1.31 6.58 -22.26
CA PRO A 221 -0.03 6.85 -22.80
C PRO A 221 -1.16 6.01 -22.19
N HIS A 222 -0.89 4.76 -21.82
CA HIS A 222 -1.89 3.83 -21.25
C HIS A 222 -1.91 3.81 -19.72
N ASP A 223 -1.07 4.61 -19.08
CA ASP A 223 -0.96 4.67 -17.62
C ASP A 223 -2.24 5.27 -16.99
N PHE A 224 -2.77 4.59 -15.98
CA PHE A 224 -4.03 4.99 -15.35
C PHE A 224 -3.96 6.37 -14.69
N ARG A 225 -2.75 6.85 -14.30
CA ARG A 225 -2.55 8.18 -13.71
C ARG A 225 -3.03 9.29 -14.60
N ARG A 226 -2.94 9.13 -15.94
CA ARG A 226 -3.43 10.11 -16.90
C ARG A 226 -4.93 10.41 -16.79
N ARG A 227 -5.69 9.52 -16.13
CA ARG A 227 -7.14 9.67 -15.90
C ARG A 227 -7.48 10.08 -14.47
N GLN A 228 -6.48 10.22 -13.59
CA GLN A 228 -6.71 10.58 -12.20
C GLN A 228 -6.83 12.09 -12.01
N PRO A 229 -7.75 12.59 -11.16
CA PRO A 229 -8.00 14.04 -10.98
C PRO A 229 -6.74 14.84 -10.61
N ARG A 230 -5.84 14.30 -9.78
CA ARG A 230 -4.62 14.97 -9.34
C ARG A 230 -3.60 15.21 -10.46
N PHE A 231 -3.68 14.45 -11.55
CA PHE A 231 -2.77 14.53 -12.69
C PHE A 231 -3.39 15.32 -13.86
N GLN A 232 -4.63 15.80 -13.73
CA GLN A 232 -5.24 16.60 -14.79
C GLN A 232 -4.60 17.99 -14.88
N PRO A 233 -4.57 18.58 -16.09
CA PRO A 233 -4.11 19.96 -16.27
C PRO A 233 -4.79 20.92 -15.30
N GLY A 234 -4.05 21.88 -14.77
CA GLY A 234 -4.49 22.81 -13.74
C GLY A 234 -4.38 22.28 -12.30
N ASN A 235 -4.62 20.98 -12.08
CA ASN A 235 -4.39 20.34 -10.78
C ASN A 235 -2.93 19.94 -10.62
N MET A 236 -2.35 19.37 -11.67
CA MET A 236 -0.96 18.88 -11.64
C MET A 236 0.02 20.01 -11.36
N GLU A 237 -0.12 21.16 -12.01
CA GLU A 237 0.74 22.33 -11.82
C GLU A 237 0.67 22.84 -10.38
N LYS A 238 -0.54 22.95 -9.81
CA LYS A 238 -0.73 23.34 -8.41
C LYS A 238 -0.08 22.33 -7.45
N ASN A 239 -0.20 21.04 -7.74
CA ASN A 239 0.40 19.99 -6.94
C ASN A 239 1.93 20.01 -7.02
N LEU A 240 2.51 20.36 -8.16
CA LEU A 240 3.97 20.47 -8.33
C LEU A 240 4.56 21.63 -7.51
N GLU A 241 3.81 22.72 -7.31
CA GLU A 241 4.25 23.82 -6.43
C GLU A 241 4.47 23.34 -4.98
N LEU A 242 3.68 22.38 -4.51
CA LEU A 242 3.85 21.80 -3.17
C LEU A 242 5.14 20.97 -3.01
N LEU A 243 5.82 20.62 -4.11
CA LEU A 243 7.11 19.91 -4.03
C LEU A 243 8.26 20.80 -3.59
N LYS A 244 8.19 22.11 -3.78
CA LYS A 244 9.30 23.03 -3.52
C LYS A 244 9.92 22.89 -2.12
N PRO A 245 9.15 22.79 -1.02
CA PRO A 245 9.71 22.56 0.30
C PRO A 245 10.39 21.19 0.43
N ILE A 246 9.82 20.13 -0.17
CA ILE A 246 10.45 18.81 -0.18
C ILE A 246 11.79 18.85 -0.91
N GLU A 247 11.85 19.53 -2.06
CA GLU A 247 13.06 19.70 -2.87
C GLU A 247 14.15 20.48 -2.12
N ALA A 248 13.74 21.51 -1.38
CA ALA A 248 14.67 22.30 -0.55
C ALA A 248 15.29 21.44 0.57
N ILE A 249 14.47 20.67 1.30
CA ILE A 249 14.94 19.74 2.35
C ILE A 249 15.85 18.69 1.72
N ALA A 250 15.41 18.06 0.62
CA ALA A 250 16.17 17.03 -0.08
C ALA A 250 17.56 17.53 -0.50
N LYS A 251 17.64 18.74 -1.08
CA LYS A 251 18.88 19.39 -1.49
C LYS A 251 19.80 19.65 -0.30
N THR A 252 19.27 20.22 0.79
CA THR A 252 20.06 20.54 2.00
C THR A 252 20.64 19.28 2.63
N ARG A 253 19.90 18.18 2.62
CA ARG A 253 20.31 16.89 3.23
C ARG A 253 21.10 15.99 2.28
N GLY A 254 21.20 16.32 0.99
CA GLY A 254 21.86 15.47 -0.02
C GLY A 254 21.10 14.15 -0.28
N VAL A 255 19.77 14.16 -0.16
CA VAL A 255 18.89 13.00 -0.37
C VAL A 255 17.87 13.29 -1.46
N THR A 256 17.04 12.29 -1.81
CA THR A 256 15.96 12.47 -2.81
C THR A 256 14.65 12.94 -2.16
N THR A 257 13.78 13.55 -2.95
CA THR A 257 12.42 13.95 -2.52
C THR A 257 11.59 12.75 -2.08
N ALA A 258 11.77 11.58 -2.73
CA ALA A 258 11.17 10.31 -2.33
C ALA A 258 11.61 9.91 -0.91
N GLN A 259 12.89 10.04 -0.59
CA GLN A 259 13.42 9.73 0.73
C GLN A 259 12.87 10.68 1.80
N VAL A 260 12.77 11.97 1.53
CA VAL A 260 12.15 12.95 2.45
C VAL A 260 10.67 12.58 2.70
N SER A 261 9.93 12.24 1.64
CA SER A 261 8.51 11.88 1.75
C SER A 261 8.30 10.60 2.56
N LEU A 262 9.14 9.58 2.39
CA LEU A 262 9.08 8.34 3.17
C LEU A 262 9.54 8.55 4.63
N ALA A 263 10.58 9.36 4.85
CA ALA A 263 11.04 9.73 6.20
C ALA A 263 9.94 10.47 6.97
N TRP A 264 9.20 11.37 6.29
CA TRP A 264 8.04 12.02 6.89
C TRP A 264 6.97 11.01 7.32
N LEU A 265 6.62 10.03 6.48
CA LEU A 265 5.67 8.97 6.85
C LEU A 265 6.14 8.17 8.07
N LEU A 266 7.41 7.76 8.10
CA LEU A 266 7.98 7.01 9.21
C LEU A 266 8.02 7.81 10.52
N ALA A 267 8.06 9.14 10.44
CA ALA A 267 7.98 10.04 11.59
C ALA A 267 6.56 10.18 12.17
N GLN A 268 5.51 9.68 11.47
CA GLN A 268 4.14 9.75 11.98
C GLN A 268 3.84 8.73 13.08
N GLY A 269 4.67 7.70 13.25
CA GLY A 269 4.52 6.73 14.33
C GLY A 269 5.23 5.40 14.06
N ASP A 270 5.45 4.64 15.14
CA ASP A 270 6.07 3.31 15.06
C ASP A 270 5.11 2.25 14.50
N ASP A 271 3.86 2.59 14.36
CA ASP A 271 2.77 1.81 13.80
C ASP A 271 2.62 1.95 12.27
N ILE A 272 3.50 2.72 11.61
CA ILE A 272 3.44 3.06 10.18
C ILE A 272 4.47 2.26 9.37
N PHE A 273 3.99 1.51 8.36
CA PHE A 273 4.79 0.61 7.50
C PHE A 273 4.54 0.90 6.02
N PRO A 274 5.15 1.95 5.42
CA PRO A 274 4.92 2.28 4.02
C PRO A 274 5.42 1.18 3.08
N ILE A 275 4.66 0.96 2.01
CA ILE A 275 4.97 -0.01 0.95
C ILE A 275 5.18 0.67 -0.41
N PRO A 276 6.24 1.48 -0.56
CA PRO A 276 6.54 2.09 -1.85
C PRO A 276 6.82 1.00 -2.89
N GLY A 277 6.20 1.14 -4.06
CA GLY A 277 6.41 0.22 -5.16
C GLY A 277 7.41 0.77 -6.17
N THR A 278 8.22 -0.11 -6.75
CA THR A 278 9.13 0.22 -7.83
C THR A 278 9.43 -0.97 -8.72
N LYS A 279 9.78 -0.71 -9.99
CA LYS A 279 10.27 -1.69 -10.96
C LYS A 279 11.80 -1.78 -11.01
N GLN A 280 12.51 -0.89 -10.33
CA GLN A 280 13.96 -0.74 -10.48
C GLN A 280 14.67 -0.77 -9.13
N ALA A 281 15.77 -1.53 -9.07
CA ALA A 281 16.61 -1.68 -7.88
C ALA A 281 17.13 -0.32 -7.35
N LYS A 282 17.48 0.61 -8.23
CA LYS A 282 17.92 1.97 -7.87
C LYS A 282 16.92 2.70 -6.98
N TYR A 283 15.64 2.67 -7.35
CA TYR A 283 14.58 3.34 -6.56
C TYR A 283 14.22 2.57 -5.30
N LEU A 284 14.33 1.23 -5.35
CA LEU A 284 14.19 0.40 -4.16
C LEU A 284 15.24 0.78 -3.11
N GLU A 285 16.50 0.89 -3.49
CA GLU A 285 17.60 1.28 -2.60
C GLU A 285 17.37 2.65 -1.97
N GLN A 286 16.88 3.62 -2.75
CA GLN A 286 16.50 4.94 -2.23
C GLN A 286 15.35 4.85 -1.23
N ASN A 287 14.30 4.07 -1.54
CA ASN A 287 13.15 3.88 -0.65
C ASN A 287 13.57 3.23 0.68
N VAL A 288 14.40 2.22 0.62
CA VAL A 288 14.94 1.51 1.79
C VAL A 288 15.81 2.43 2.65
N ALA A 289 16.65 3.24 2.03
CA ALA A 289 17.53 4.17 2.72
C ALA A 289 16.78 5.29 3.47
N ALA A 290 15.51 5.56 3.12
CA ALA A 290 14.67 6.52 3.84
C ALA A 290 14.48 6.16 5.32
N ALA A 291 14.57 4.87 5.68
CA ALA A 291 14.49 4.40 7.08
C ALA A 291 15.62 4.93 7.98
N GLY A 292 16.73 5.39 7.40
CA GLY A 292 17.84 5.98 8.13
C GLY A 292 17.79 7.51 8.24
N ILE A 293 16.74 8.15 7.73
CA ILE A 293 16.62 9.61 7.70
C ILE A 293 15.67 10.07 8.81
N THR A 294 16.17 10.92 9.71
CA THR A 294 15.35 11.58 10.72
C THR A 294 15.19 13.04 10.32
N LEU A 295 13.97 13.46 10.08
CA LEU A 295 13.62 14.87 9.86
C LEU A 295 13.56 15.60 11.19
N ASP A 296 14.05 16.83 11.24
CA ASP A 296 13.93 17.65 12.42
C ASP A 296 12.53 18.29 12.55
N LYS A 297 12.27 18.91 13.71
CA LYS A 297 10.95 19.51 13.99
C LYS A 297 10.58 20.59 12.98
N ALA A 298 11.52 21.44 12.58
CA ALA A 298 11.25 22.54 11.65
C ALA A 298 10.87 22.01 10.26
N GLU A 299 11.52 20.95 9.80
CA GLU A 299 11.20 20.26 8.53
C GLU A 299 9.83 19.59 8.59
N LEU A 300 9.52 18.89 9.70
CA LEU A 300 8.22 18.27 9.91
C LEU A 300 7.09 19.31 9.94
N ASP A 301 7.28 20.42 10.65
CA ASP A 301 6.29 21.51 10.74
C ASP A 301 6.08 22.17 9.35
N LEU A 302 7.16 22.42 8.61
CA LEU A 302 7.10 22.97 7.25
C LEU A 302 6.31 22.05 6.31
N LEU A 303 6.58 20.75 6.34
CA LEU A 303 5.86 19.78 5.52
C LEU A 303 4.40 19.66 5.94
N ALA A 304 4.11 19.68 7.24
CA ALA A 304 2.74 19.62 7.76
C ALA A 304 1.91 20.83 7.31
N GLU A 305 2.47 22.04 7.36
CA GLU A 305 1.79 23.26 6.89
C GLU A 305 1.64 23.29 5.36
N THR A 306 2.68 22.87 4.62
CA THR A 306 2.63 22.81 3.15
C THR A 306 1.54 21.88 2.64
N PHE A 307 1.40 20.72 3.26
CA PHE A 307 0.47 19.67 2.86
C PHE A 307 -0.75 19.55 3.79
N LYS A 308 -1.16 20.66 4.40
CA LYS A 308 -2.38 20.69 5.22
C LYS A 308 -3.62 20.25 4.45
N PRO A 309 -4.68 19.79 5.11
CA PRO A 309 -5.94 19.44 4.45
C PRO A 309 -6.40 20.54 3.50
N GLY A 310 -6.77 20.17 2.26
CA GLY A 310 -7.19 21.11 1.22
C GLY A 310 -6.08 21.75 0.39
N ALA A 311 -4.79 21.59 0.74
CA ALA A 311 -3.67 22.13 -0.05
C ALA A 311 -3.55 21.46 -1.43
N ARG A 312 -3.85 20.17 -1.52
CA ARG A 312 -3.79 19.42 -2.77
C ARG A 312 -4.91 19.82 -3.74
N ALA A 313 -4.63 19.80 -5.02
CA ALA A 313 -5.61 19.98 -6.09
C ALA A 313 -6.02 18.62 -6.68
N GLY A 314 -7.34 18.42 -6.86
CA GLY A 314 -7.94 17.20 -7.39
C GLY A 314 -8.10 16.09 -6.35
N ASP A 315 -9.18 15.34 -6.51
CA ASP A 315 -9.53 14.23 -5.65
C ASP A 315 -8.59 13.02 -5.82
N ARG A 316 -8.59 12.16 -4.83
CA ARG A 316 -7.78 10.92 -4.78
C ARG A 316 -8.15 9.96 -5.91
N TYR A 317 -9.45 9.89 -6.24
CA TYR A 317 -10.04 9.08 -7.30
C TYR A 317 -11.17 9.82 -8.02
N ASN A 318 -11.59 9.30 -9.15
CA ASN A 318 -12.84 9.72 -9.81
C ASN A 318 -14.06 9.39 -8.91
N PRO A 319 -15.18 10.15 -9.02
CA PRO A 319 -16.31 10.04 -8.08
C PRO A 319 -16.85 8.62 -7.83
N GLY A 320 -16.88 7.75 -8.84
CA GLY A 320 -17.39 6.38 -8.70
C GLY A 320 -16.53 5.43 -7.80
N TYR A 321 -15.32 5.85 -7.39
CA TYR A 321 -14.43 5.04 -6.56
C TYR A 321 -14.62 5.26 -5.05
N PHE A 322 -15.36 6.29 -4.64
CA PHE A 322 -15.49 6.66 -3.22
C PHE A 322 -16.45 5.76 -2.43
N VAL A 323 -17.27 4.96 -3.08
CA VAL A 323 -18.35 4.17 -2.46
C VAL A 323 -17.85 3.17 -1.41
N THR A 324 -16.59 2.76 -1.48
CA THR A 324 -15.98 1.76 -0.58
C THR A 324 -14.78 2.29 0.20
N LEU A 325 -14.58 3.61 0.21
CA LEU A 325 -13.48 4.21 0.97
C LEU A 325 -14.01 4.72 2.32
N GLY A 326 -13.38 4.29 3.42
CA GLY A 326 -13.74 4.75 4.75
C GLY A 326 -15.07 4.21 5.31
N VAL A 327 -15.63 3.15 4.70
CA VAL A 327 -16.90 2.52 5.12
C VAL A 327 -16.69 1.48 6.22
#